data_5ad5780d6d0b972e34bed7bf4e477b98
#
_entry.id   5ad5780d6d0b972e34bed7bf4e477b98
#
_cell.length_a   1.000
_cell.length_b   1.000
_cell.length_c   1.000
_cell.angle_alpha   90.00
_cell.angle_beta   90.00
_cell.angle_gamma   90.00
#
_symmetry.space_group_name_H-M   'P 1'
#
loop_
_entity.id
_entity.type
_entity.pdbx_description
1 polymer ?
#
loop_
_entity_poly.entity_id
_entity_poly.type
_entity_poly.pdbx_seq_one_letter_code
_entity_poly.pdbx_strand_id
1 'polypeptide(L)'
;MKRAVLALITLTSFGSMAATEISVPTDSKASYTILEKNLNGSMATITTKREGSSGVSYSKRLYDCSAWTVKYLGSGDTLERMRSSAPDKNMAPIVDNSIAYYIGQKACK
;
A
#
# COMPACT_ATOMS: atom_id res chain seq x y z
N MET A 1 47.22 18.61 -12.67
CA MET A 1 46.74 18.40 -12.49
C MET A 1 45.77 17.88 -12.40
N LYS A 2 45.32 17.60 -12.23
CA LYS A 2 44.53 17.15 -12.18
C LYS A 2 43.64 16.82 -11.71
N ARG A 3 42.97 16.55 -11.50
CA ARG A 3 42.12 16.29 -11.08
C ARG A 3 41.26 15.57 -10.87
N ALA A 4 40.76 15.15 -10.64
CA ALA A 4 40.17 14.40 -10.39
C ALA A 4 39.04 14.41 -10.18
N VAL A 5 38.38 14.21 -10.14
CA VAL A 5 37.27 14.25 -9.90
C VAL A 5 36.51 13.49 -9.52
N LEU A 6 35.98 13.16 -9.15
CA LEU A 6 35.25 12.54 -8.73
C LEU A 6 34.08 12.27 -8.76
N ALA A 7 33.57 11.85 -8.87
CA ALA A 7 32.52 11.57 -9.05
C ALA A 7 31.72 11.24 -8.36
N LEU A 8 31.31 11.32 -7.87
CA LEU A 8 30.53 11.04 -7.18
C LEU A 8 29.48 10.48 -7.29
N ILE A 9 29.00 9.86 -7.23
CA ILE A 9 28.11 9.17 -7.34
C ILE A 9 27.13 9.16 -6.61
N THR A 10 26.55 9.40 -6.40
CA THR A 10 25.63 9.50 -5.73
C THR A 10 24.71 8.67 -5.82
N LEU A 11 24.48 7.94 -5.59
CA LEU A 11 23.70 7.08 -5.56
C LEU A 11 22.59 7.28 -4.97
N THR A 12 21.80 7.47 -5.08
CA THR A 12 20.74 7.72 -4.58
C THR A 12 19.92 6.77 -4.62
N SER A 13 19.77 6.17 -4.15
CA SER A 13 19.04 5.14 -4.10
C SER A 13 17.77 5.37 -3.77
N PHE A 14 17.02 5.66 -4.08
CA PHE A 14 15.88 5.86 -3.78
C PHE A 14 15.13 4.89 -3.74
N GLY A 15 14.85 4.67 -3.26
CA GLY A 15 13.86 3.99 -3.11
C GLY A 15 13.59 2.87 -3.55
N SER A 16 14.10 2.31 -3.58
CA SER A 16 13.80 1.22 -4.05
C SER A 16 12.97 0.63 -3.20
N MET A 17 11.95 0.78 -3.13
CA MET A 17 11.15 0.22 -2.49
C MET A 17 10.87 -0.99 -2.99
N ALA A 18 11.35 -1.90 -2.70
CA ALA A 18 11.06 -3.14 -3.13
C ALA A 18 9.70 -3.39 -2.77
N ALA A 19 8.93 -3.77 -3.57
CA ALA A 19 7.60 -4.15 -3.28
C ALA A 19 7.62 -5.24 -2.24
N THR A 20 6.92 -5.07 -1.18
CA THR A 20 6.88 -6.03 -0.10
C THR A 20 5.60 -6.84 -0.19
N GLU A 21 5.72 -8.14 -0.10
CA GLU A 21 4.54 -8.99 -0.12
C GLU A 21 3.88 -9.05 1.24
N ILE A 22 2.56 -9.12 1.25
CA ILE A 22 1.80 -9.28 2.46
C ILE A 22 1.12 -10.63 2.42
N SER A 23 1.16 -11.34 3.53
CA SER A 23 0.42 -12.59 3.66
C SER A 23 -1.01 -12.26 4.07
N VAL A 24 -1.97 -12.75 3.29
CA VAL A 24 -3.39 -12.60 3.59
C VAL A 24 -3.99 -14.01 3.60
N PRO A 25 -3.95 -14.69 4.74
CA PRO A 25 -4.35 -16.08 4.80
C PRO A 25 -5.78 -16.37 4.35
N THR A 26 -6.66 -15.40 4.50
CA THR A 26 -8.06 -15.59 4.12
C THR A 26 -8.29 -15.37 2.63
N ASP A 27 -7.25 -15.00 1.89
CA ASP A 27 -7.31 -14.91 0.43
C ASP A 27 -6.04 -15.52 -0.14
N SER A 28 -5.80 -16.77 0.22
CA SER A 28 -4.51 -17.42 0.00
C SER A 28 -4.20 -17.71 -1.47
N LYS A 29 -5.19 -17.64 -2.35
CA LYS A 29 -4.94 -17.86 -3.76
C LYS A 29 -4.56 -16.59 -4.51
N ALA A 30 -4.46 -15.48 -3.81
CA ALA A 30 -4.02 -14.23 -4.39
C ALA A 30 -2.76 -13.78 -3.70
N SER A 31 -1.96 -12.97 -4.39
CA SER A 31 -0.81 -12.36 -3.76
C SER A 31 -1.04 -10.87 -3.63
N TYR A 32 -0.57 -10.30 -2.55
CA TYR A 32 -0.72 -8.89 -2.24
C TYR A 32 0.65 -8.27 -2.09
N THR A 33 0.84 -7.13 -2.71
CA THR A 33 2.12 -6.42 -2.69
C THR A 33 1.88 -4.99 -2.26
N ILE A 34 2.70 -4.50 -1.34
CA ILE A 34 2.64 -3.09 -0.94
C ILE A 34 3.41 -2.28 -1.96
N LEU A 35 2.75 -1.31 -2.57
CA LEU A 35 3.40 -0.40 -3.52
C LEU A 35 3.79 0.90 -2.85
N GLU A 36 3.03 1.34 -1.85
CA GLU A 36 3.30 2.59 -1.20
C GLU A 36 2.67 2.58 0.17
N LYS A 37 3.31 3.17 1.15
CA LYS A 37 2.81 3.20 2.49
C LYS A 37 3.27 4.48 3.16
N ASN A 38 2.39 5.11 3.92
CA ASN A 38 2.71 6.33 4.62
C ASN A 38 1.99 6.36 5.95
N LEU A 39 2.74 6.46 7.04
CA LEU A 39 2.17 6.53 8.38
C LEU A 39 2.46 7.91 8.95
N ASN A 40 1.42 8.62 9.34
CA ASN A 40 1.55 9.95 9.87
C ASN A 40 0.69 10.02 11.12
N GLY A 41 1.32 9.93 12.27
CA GLY A 41 0.59 9.83 13.53
C GLY A 41 -0.21 8.56 13.57
N SER A 42 -1.49 8.66 13.81
CA SER A 42 -2.36 7.48 13.86
C SER A 42 -3.04 7.21 12.53
N MET A 43 -2.78 8.03 11.51
CA MET A 43 -3.41 7.82 10.20
C MET A 43 -2.41 7.21 9.24
N ALA A 44 -2.82 6.20 8.52
CA ALA A 44 -1.94 5.52 7.58
C ALA A 44 -2.63 5.34 6.24
N THR A 45 -1.87 5.54 5.16
CA THR A 45 -2.36 5.17 3.83
C THR A 45 -1.49 4.06 3.29
N ILE A 46 -2.08 3.18 2.53
CA ILE A 46 -1.34 2.08 1.93
C ILE A 46 -1.96 1.75 0.59
N THR A 47 -1.12 1.62 -0.42
CA THR A 47 -1.54 1.20 -1.75
C THR A 47 -1.04 -0.21 -1.97
N THR A 48 -1.93 -1.09 -2.37
CA THR A 48 -1.58 -2.48 -2.61
C THR A 48 -2.01 -2.92 -3.99
N LYS A 49 -1.31 -3.93 -4.49
CA LYS A 49 -1.65 -4.60 -5.73
C LYS A 49 -2.03 -6.03 -5.37
N ARG A 50 -3.17 -6.48 -5.85
CA ARG A 50 -3.61 -7.85 -5.67
C ARG A 50 -3.55 -8.57 -7.00
N GLU A 51 -2.99 -9.77 -7.01
CA GLU A 51 -2.96 -10.60 -8.21
C GLU A 51 -3.60 -11.93 -7.87
N GLY A 52 -4.61 -12.29 -8.57
CA GLY A 52 -5.32 -13.56 -8.36
C GLY A 52 -5.83 -14.10 -9.68
N SER A 53 -6.59 -15.19 -9.61
CA SER A 53 -7.06 -15.83 -10.82
C SER A 53 -8.01 -14.94 -11.62
N SER A 54 -8.66 -13.96 -10.97
CA SER A 54 -9.55 -13.06 -11.68
C SER A 54 -8.84 -11.84 -12.22
N GLY A 55 -7.54 -11.74 -12.04
CA GLY A 55 -6.77 -10.65 -12.60
C GLY A 55 -6.08 -9.82 -11.53
N VAL A 56 -5.75 -8.58 -11.90
CA VAL A 56 -4.99 -7.68 -11.06
C VAL A 56 -5.88 -6.54 -10.63
N SER A 57 -5.78 -6.13 -9.38
CA SER A 57 -6.49 -4.95 -8.90
C SER A 57 -5.58 -4.15 -7.98
N TYR A 58 -5.86 -2.86 -7.90
CA TYR A 58 -5.09 -1.94 -7.07
C TYR A 58 -6.05 -1.25 -6.11
N SER A 59 -5.62 -1.04 -4.89
CA SER A 59 -6.44 -0.38 -3.88
C SER A 59 -5.60 0.52 -3.03
N LYS A 60 -6.14 1.68 -2.70
CA LYS A 60 -5.53 2.58 -1.75
C LYS A 60 -6.47 2.71 -0.58
N ARG A 61 -5.98 2.46 0.62
CA ARG A 61 -6.80 2.49 1.83
C ARG A 61 -6.26 3.50 2.81
N LEU A 62 -7.16 4.10 3.56
CA LEU A 62 -6.82 4.97 4.68
C LEU A 62 -7.24 4.25 5.96
N TYR A 63 -6.31 4.14 6.88
CA TYR A 63 -6.55 3.53 8.18
C TYR A 63 -6.44 4.57 9.28
N ASP A 64 -7.35 4.51 10.24
CA ASP A 64 -7.18 5.19 11.51
C ASP A 64 -6.68 4.11 12.44
N CYS A 65 -5.39 4.09 12.73
CA CYS A 65 -4.77 3.02 13.51
C CYS A 65 -5.20 3.06 14.97
N SER A 66 -5.61 4.22 15.45
CA SER A 66 -6.05 4.37 16.80
C SER A 66 -7.49 3.87 16.98
N ALA A 67 -8.38 4.25 16.09
CA ALA A 67 -9.77 3.81 16.15
C ALA A 67 -9.97 2.44 15.52
N TRP A 68 -9.00 1.98 14.77
CA TRP A 68 -9.03 0.70 14.04
C TRP A 68 -10.19 0.67 13.05
N THR A 69 -10.21 1.69 12.19
CA THR A 69 -11.19 1.80 11.13
C THR A 69 -10.48 2.03 9.80
N VAL A 70 -11.19 1.82 8.71
CA VAL A 70 -10.61 1.87 7.37
C VAL A 70 -11.63 2.37 6.37
N LYS A 71 -11.15 2.97 5.30
CA LYS A 71 -11.98 3.20 4.13
C LYS A 71 -11.11 3.12 2.88
N TYR A 72 -11.73 2.89 1.74
CA TYR A 72 -11.02 2.96 0.48
C TYR A 72 -10.89 4.42 0.07
N LEU A 73 -9.70 4.79 -0.37
CA LEU A 73 -9.50 6.07 -1.05
C LEU A 73 -9.60 5.90 -2.56
N GLY A 74 -9.45 4.70 -3.05
CA GLY A 74 -9.61 4.41 -4.46
C GLY A 74 -9.35 2.95 -4.74
N SER A 75 -9.87 2.45 -5.85
CA SER A 75 -9.62 1.10 -6.30
C SER A 75 -9.84 1.02 -7.81
N GLY A 76 -9.22 0.06 -8.44
CA GLY A 76 -9.35 -0.13 -9.87
C GLY A 76 -8.44 -1.23 -10.37
N ASP A 77 -8.61 -1.61 -11.62
CA ASP A 77 -7.77 -2.65 -12.22
C ASP A 77 -6.46 -2.08 -12.79
N THR A 78 -6.28 -0.77 -12.73
CA THR A 78 -5.01 -0.11 -13.03
C THR A 78 -4.77 0.96 -11.98
N LEU A 79 -3.53 1.41 -11.86
CA LEU A 79 -3.23 2.51 -10.93
C LEU A 79 -3.96 3.78 -11.34
N GLU A 80 -4.11 4.00 -12.63
CA GLU A 80 -4.79 5.18 -13.08
C GLU A 80 -6.26 5.15 -12.69
N ARG A 81 -6.92 4.02 -12.83
CA ARG A 81 -8.31 3.91 -12.43
C ARG A 81 -8.47 4.01 -10.93
N MET A 82 -7.53 3.46 -10.20
CA MET A 82 -7.54 3.59 -8.75
C MET A 82 -7.49 5.06 -8.35
N ARG A 83 -6.62 5.84 -8.99
CA ARG A 83 -6.48 7.25 -8.63
C ARG A 83 -7.71 8.07 -8.97
N SER A 84 -8.43 7.68 -10.00
CA SER A 84 -9.61 8.43 -10.43
C SER A 84 -10.90 7.92 -9.81
N SER A 85 -10.86 6.85 -9.04
CA SER A 85 -12.09 6.34 -8.44
C SER A 85 -12.46 7.18 -7.22
N ALA A 86 -13.74 7.24 -6.93
CA ALA A 86 -14.21 8.05 -5.82
C ALA A 86 -13.91 7.36 -4.49
N PRO A 87 -13.44 8.08 -3.50
CA PRO A 87 -13.21 7.47 -2.19
C PRO A 87 -14.53 7.19 -1.48
N ASP A 88 -14.49 6.23 -0.56
CA ASP A 88 -15.61 6.00 0.33
C ASP A 88 -15.83 7.23 1.19
N LYS A 89 -17.07 7.44 1.61
CA LYS A 89 -17.34 8.61 2.41
C LYS A 89 -16.93 8.42 3.85
N ASN A 90 -17.15 7.28 4.41
CA ASN A 90 -16.99 7.08 5.84
C ASN A 90 -16.04 5.96 6.18
N MET A 91 -15.34 6.12 7.29
CA MET A 91 -14.53 5.04 7.84
C MET A 91 -15.45 3.95 8.39
N ALA A 92 -15.01 2.73 8.34
CA ALA A 92 -15.77 1.58 8.81
C ALA A 92 -14.90 0.73 9.73
N PRO A 93 -15.50 0.04 10.68
CA PRO A 93 -14.73 -0.84 11.56
C PRO A 93 -14.05 -1.94 10.75
N ILE A 94 -12.87 -2.32 11.18
CA ILE A 94 -12.13 -3.40 10.52
C ILE A 94 -12.59 -4.72 11.11
N VAL A 95 -13.04 -5.61 10.23
CA VAL A 95 -13.48 -6.93 10.65
C VAL A 95 -12.26 -7.83 10.81
N ASP A 96 -12.18 -8.56 11.90
CA ASP A 96 -11.06 -9.47 12.16
C ASP A 96 -10.91 -10.46 11.04
N ASN A 97 -9.69 -10.70 10.65
CA ASN A 97 -9.31 -11.68 9.63
C ASN A 97 -9.78 -11.33 8.22
N SER A 98 -10.28 -10.12 8.01
CA SER A 98 -10.60 -9.66 6.66
C SER A 98 -9.32 -9.27 5.92
N ILE A 99 -9.41 -9.05 4.63
CA ILE A 99 -8.29 -8.55 3.86
C ILE A 99 -7.84 -7.22 4.46
N ALA A 100 -8.76 -6.33 4.80
CA ALA A 100 -8.44 -5.04 5.39
C ALA A 100 -7.70 -5.19 6.72
N TYR A 101 -8.00 -6.23 7.48
CA TYR A 101 -7.32 -6.49 8.75
C TYR A 101 -5.84 -6.79 8.53
N TYR A 102 -5.53 -7.70 7.62
CA TYR A 102 -4.13 -8.08 7.37
C TYR A 102 -3.34 -6.94 6.75
N ILE A 103 -3.95 -6.20 5.84
CA ILE A 103 -3.28 -5.05 5.23
C ILE A 103 -3.09 -3.96 6.27
N GLY A 104 -4.08 -3.75 7.15
CA GLY A 104 -4.00 -2.74 8.19
C GLY A 104 -2.89 -2.99 9.18
N GLN A 105 -2.63 -4.26 9.48
CA GLN A 105 -1.53 -4.58 10.38
C GLN A 105 -0.19 -4.14 9.79
N LYS A 106 -0.07 -4.12 8.48
CA LYS A 106 1.14 -3.62 7.83
C LYS A 106 1.11 -2.11 7.72
N ALA A 107 -0.03 -1.53 7.44
CA ALA A 107 -0.15 -0.09 7.27
C ALA A 107 0.15 0.65 8.58
N CYS A 108 -0.25 0.10 9.69
CA CYS A 108 -0.17 0.77 10.98
C CYS A 108 1.10 0.46 11.75
N LYS A 109 2.07 -0.16 11.09
CA LYS A 109 3.34 -0.37 11.75
C LYS A 109 4.42 0.58 11.28
#